data_b226e106fccb93a9a6e159d4632e85c3
#
_entry.id   b226e106fccb93a9a6e159d4632e85c3
#
_cell.length_a   1.000
_cell.length_b   1.000
_cell.length_c   1.000
_cell.angle_alpha   90.00
_cell.angle_beta   90.00
_cell.angle_gamma   90.00
#
_symmetry.space_group_name_H-M   'P 1'
#
loop_
_entity.id
_entity.type
_entity.pdbx_description
1 polymer ?
#
loop_
_entity_poly.entity_id
_entity_poly.type
_entity_poly.pdbx_seq_one_letter_code
_entity_poly.pdbx_strand_id
1 'polypeptide(L)'
;MAQPSFIENFSQQFTLEPERTALLVIDMQNATGNRTMGLGKLLAEQGNSASAEYRFDRIENLLIPNIQKLIAGFRQAGSHVIWITYGANAADASDAPHHIAPIIKATNNIAGQPEHEVVDALKPGPGDL
;
A
#
# COMPACT_ATOMS: atom_id res chain seq x y z
N MET A 1 -5.16 -21.09 -35.24
CA MET A 1 -5.60 -20.48 -33.98
C MET A 1 -4.81 -21.12 -32.83
N ALA A 2 -4.16 -20.33 -32.00
CA ALA A 2 -3.47 -20.86 -30.83
C ALA A 2 -4.51 -21.45 -29.86
N GLN A 3 -4.23 -22.61 -29.26
CA GLN A 3 -5.10 -23.16 -28.22
C GLN A 3 -5.00 -22.25 -26.98
N PRO A 4 -6.13 -21.97 -26.30
CA PRO A 4 -6.11 -21.20 -25.08
C PRO A 4 -5.22 -21.89 -24.04
N SER A 5 -4.48 -21.09 -23.26
CA SER A 5 -3.66 -21.64 -22.19
C SER A 5 -4.53 -22.30 -21.12
N PHE A 6 -3.97 -23.26 -20.38
CA PHE A 6 -4.67 -23.92 -19.28
C PHE A 6 -5.31 -22.88 -18.30
N ILE A 7 -4.62 -21.79 -18.06
CA ILE A 7 -5.10 -20.72 -17.15
C ILE A 7 -6.32 -20.01 -17.74
N GLU A 8 -6.36 -19.75 -19.05
CA GLU A 8 -7.49 -19.07 -19.70
C GLU A 8 -8.80 -19.85 -19.58
N ASN A 9 -8.75 -21.18 -19.52
CA ASN A 9 -9.93 -22.01 -19.33
C ASN A 9 -10.56 -21.87 -17.93
N PHE A 10 -9.81 -21.39 -16.96
CA PHE A 10 -10.24 -21.18 -15.56
C PHE A 10 -10.30 -19.70 -15.18
N SER A 11 -9.97 -18.79 -16.10
CA SER A 11 -10.01 -17.35 -15.88
C SER A 11 -11.33 -16.78 -16.37
N GLN A 12 -12.12 -16.26 -15.44
CA GLN A 12 -13.32 -15.52 -15.81
C GLN A 12 -12.93 -14.14 -16.37
N GLN A 13 -13.39 -13.86 -17.58
CA GLN A 13 -13.21 -12.53 -18.18
C GLN A 13 -14.26 -11.56 -17.62
N PHE A 14 -13.82 -10.41 -17.14
CA PHE A 14 -14.68 -9.33 -16.67
C PHE A 14 -14.48 -8.11 -17.54
N THR A 15 -15.57 -7.46 -17.89
CA THR A 15 -15.52 -6.10 -18.44
C THR A 15 -15.51 -5.13 -17.27
N LEU A 16 -14.47 -4.28 -17.20
CA LEU A 16 -14.39 -3.21 -16.22
C LEU A 16 -15.20 -2.02 -16.71
N GLU A 17 -16.32 -1.76 -16.05
CA GLU A 17 -17.14 -0.57 -16.29
C GLU A 17 -16.66 0.54 -15.35
N PRO A 18 -16.17 1.69 -15.84
CA PRO A 18 -15.58 2.74 -14.99
C PRO A 18 -16.48 3.16 -13.82
N GLU A 19 -17.78 3.32 -14.09
CA GLU A 19 -18.78 3.77 -13.12
C GLU A 19 -19.05 2.75 -12.00
N ARG A 20 -18.63 1.48 -12.20
CA ARG A 20 -18.85 0.36 -11.29
C ARG A 20 -17.55 -0.25 -10.78
N THR A 21 -16.43 0.40 -11.07
CA THR A 21 -15.10 -0.10 -10.74
C THR A 21 -14.35 0.94 -9.92
N ALA A 22 -13.65 0.49 -8.88
CA ALA A 22 -12.75 1.33 -8.09
C ALA A 22 -11.38 0.69 -7.97
N LEU A 23 -10.34 1.51 -7.95
CA LEU A 23 -9.00 1.09 -7.57
C LEU A 23 -8.84 1.23 -6.06
N LEU A 24 -8.44 0.15 -5.39
CA LEU A 24 -8.08 0.19 -3.98
C LEU A 24 -6.55 0.23 -3.83
N VAL A 25 -6.03 1.28 -3.19
CA VAL A 25 -4.63 1.40 -2.81
C VAL A 25 -4.54 1.06 -1.32
N ILE A 26 -4.01 -0.12 -1.01
CA ILE A 26 -4.08 -0.71 0.33
C ILE A 26 -2.71 -0.69 0.98
N ASP A 27 -2.63 -0.19 2.23
CA ASP A 27 -1.49 -0.26 3.14
C ASP A 27 -0.17 0.36 2.60
N MET A 28 -0.28 1.28 1.65
CA MET A 28 0.87 2.01 1.12
C MET A 28 1.26 3.17 2.05
N GLN A 29 1.62 2.84 3.29
CA GLN A 29 1.92 3.78 4.37
C GLN A 29 3.41 3.86 4.67
N ASN A 30 3.86 5.00 5.23
CA ASN A 30 5.25 5.20 5.64
C ASN A 30 5.71 4.19 6.70
N ALA A 31 4.82 3.70 7.55
CA ALA A 31 5.14 2.69 8.57
C ALA A 31 5.84 1.45 8.03
N THR A 32 5.44 0.99 6.84
CA THR A 32 5.93 -0.27 6.26
C THR A 32 6.44 -0.13 4.82
N GLY A 33 6.13 0.97 4.15
CA GLY A 33 6.48 1.24 2.75
C GLY A 33 7.62 2.24 2.54
N ASN A 34 8.12 2.88 3.60
CA ASN A 34 9.16 3.90 3.54
C ASN A 34 10.47 3.39 4.13
N ARG A 35 11.56 3.47 3.34
CA ARG A 35 12.91 3.00 3.73
C ARG A 35 13.48 3.73 4.96
N THR A 36 13.09 4.98 5.18
CA THR A 36 13.67 5.85 6.21
C THR A 36 12.72 6.13 7.40
N MET A 37 11.52 5.54 7.36
CA MET A 37 10.52 5.69 8.42
C MET A 37 10.04 4.31 8.89
N GLY A 38 9.32 4.27 10.01
CA GLY A 38 8.70 3.05 10.52
C GLY A 38 9.63 1.84 10.51
N LEU A 39 9.29 0.82 9.75
CA LEU A 39 10.07 -0.43 9.65
C LEU A 39 11.49 -0.19 9.10
N GLY A 40 11.64 0.67 8.10
CA GLY A 40 12.94 0.98 7.52
C GLY A 40 13.88 1.60 8.54
N LYS A 41 13.40 2.59 9.29
CA LYS A 41 14.15 3.23 10.39
C LYS A 41 14.49 2.22 11.48
N LEU A 42 13.53 1.41 11.93
CA LEU A 42 13.74 0.40 12.96
C LEU A 42 14.85 -0.59 12.58
N LEU A 43 14.85 -1.08 11.35
CA LEU A 43 15.88 -2.00 10.86
C LEU A 43 17.25 -1.32 10.74
N ALA A 44 17.30 -0.06 10.36
CA ALA A 44 18.56 0.71 10.31
C ALA A 44 19.16 0.88 11.70
N GLU A 45 18.37 1.22 12.70
CA GLU A 45 18.79 1.35 14.09
C GLU A 45 19.31 0.02 14.68
N GLN A 46 18.79 -1.10 14.21
CA GLN A 46 19.24 -2.45 14.58
C GLN A 46 20.45 -2.94 13.76
N GLY A 47 20.99 -2.14 12.84
CA GLY A 47 22.07 -2.55 11.93
C GLY A 47 21.67 -3.64 10.93
N ASN A 48 20.36 -3.79 10.65
CA ASN A 48 19.78 -4.87 9.85
C ASN A 48 19.09 -4.40 8.57
N SER A 49 19.47 -3.26 8.02
CA SER A 49 18.86 -2.69 6.80
C SER A 49 18.90 -3.66 5.61
N ALA A 50 19.97 -4.44 5.48
CA ALA A 50 20.14 -5.40 4.40
C ALA A 50 19.03 -6.45 4.31
N SER A 51 18.40 -6.81 5.43
CA SER A 51 17.30 -7.79 5.46
C SER A 51 16.04 -7.33 4.74
N ALA A 52 15.85 -6.03 4.55
CA ALA A 52 14.69 -5.46 3.89
C ALA A 52 15.03 -4.69 2.60
N GLU A 53 16.29 -4.74 2.13
CA GLU A 53 16.73 -4.01 0.94
C GLU A 53 15.90 -4.40 -0.29
N TYR A 54 15.76 -5.70 -0.56
CA TYR A 54 14.93 -6.21 -1.66
C TYR A 54 13.48 -5.70 -1.57
N ARG A 55 12.90 -5.67 -0.38
CA ARG A 55 11.54 -5.17 -0.14
C ARG A 55 11.41 -3.71 -0.56
N PHE A 56 12.28 -2.84 -0.05
CA PHE A 56 12.19 -1.40 -0.32
C PHE A 56 12.55 -1.07 -1.76
N ASP A 57 13.50 -1.77 -2.36
CA ASP A 57 13.82 -1.63 -3.79
C ASP A 57 12.61 -1.97 -4.67
N ARG A 58 11.88 -3.03 -4.35
CA ARG A 58 10.65 -3.39 -5.06
C ARG A 58 9.54 -2.36 -4.87
N ILE A 59 9.39 -1.82 -3.68
CA ILE A 59 8.39 -0.78 -3.39
C ILE A 59 8.72 0.47 -4.21
N GLU A 60 9.95 0.97 -4.13
CA GLU A 60 10.37 2.23 -4.73
C GLU A 60 10.45 2.16 -6.27
N ASN A 61 11.01 1.09 -6.81
CA ASN A 61 11.34 1.01 -8.24
C ASN A 61 10.30 0.28 -9.08
N LEU A 62 9.36 -0.44 -8.48
CA LEU A 62 8.34 -1.19 -9.22
C LEU A 62 6.92 -0.88 -8.74
N LEU A 63 6.66 -1.04 -7.44
CA LEU A 63 5.29 -0.97 -6.91
C LEU A 63 4.73 0.44 -7.01
N ILE A 64 5.43 1.43 -6.49
CA ILE A 64 5.01 2.84 -6.53
C ILE A 64 4.79 3.32 -7.97
N PRO A 65 5.74 3.16 -8.92
CA PRO A 65 5.51 3.57 -10.31
C PRO A 65 4.31 2.89 -10.98
N ASN A 66 4.06 1.61 -10.68
CA ASN A 66 2.92 0.90 -11.25
C ASN A 66 1.59 1.37 -10.64
N ILE A 67 1.54 1.62 -9.33
CA ILE A 67 0.36 2.18 -8.66
C ILE A 67 0.06 3.58 -9.21
N GLN A 68 1.07 4.42 -9.41
CA GLN A 68 0.89 5.76 -10.01
C GLN A 68 0.25 5.67 -11.41
N LYS A 69 0.69 4.72 -12.24
CA LYS A 69 0.08 4.49 -13.57
C LYS A 69 -1.38 4.04 -13.46
N LEU A 70 -1.68 3.14 -12.52
CA LEU A 70 -3.05 2.68 -12.27
C LEU A 70 -3.92 3.83 -11.79
N ILE A 71 -3.47 4.62 -10.81
CA ILE A 71 -4.20 5.80 -10.31
C ILE A 71 -4.53 6.76 -11.45
N ALA A 72 -3.54 7.08 -12.30
CA ALA A 72 -3.75 7.97 -13.44
C ALA A 72 -4.77 7.40 -14.43
N GLY A 73 -4.69 6.11 -14.75
CA GLY A 73 -5.62 5.44 -15.66
C GLY A 73 -7.05 5.40 -15.12
N PHE A 74 -7.23 5.07 -13.83
CA PHE A 74 -8.55 5.02 -13.20
C PHE A 74 -9.19 6.41 -13.10
N ARG A 75 -8.41 7.43 -12.71
CA ARG A 75 -8.90 8.82 -12.71
C ARG A 75 -9.29 9.29 -14.11
N GLN A 76 -8.49 8.99 -15.14
CA GLN A 76 -8.80 9.32 -16.53
C GLN A 76 -10.08 8.64 -17.02
N ALA A 77 -10.35 7.42 -16.57
CA ALA A 77 -11.57 6.69 -16.89
C ALA A 77 -12.81 7.17 -16.09
N GLY A 78 -12.65 8.07 -15.12
CA GLY A 78 -13.74 8.52 -14.26
C GLY A 78 -14.09 7.55 -13.13
N SER A 79 -13.23 6.54 -12.87
CA SER A 79 -13.39 5.59 -11.79
C SER A 79 -12.89 6.15 -10.48
N HIS A 80 -13.42 5.65 -9.36
CA HIS A 80 -12.96 6.02 -8.04
C HIS A 80 -11.58 5.41 -7.72
N VAL A 81 -10.78 6.17 -6.98
CA VAL A 81 -9.57 5.66 -6.32
C VAL A 81 -9.77 5.80 -4.83
N ILE A 82 -9.56 4.71 -4.09
CA ILE A 82 -9.85 4.61 -2.66
C ILE A 82 -8.57 4.17 -1.96
N TRP A 83 -8.16 4.91 -0.92
CA TRP A 83 -7.04 4.53 -0.05
C TRP A 83 -7.54 3.83 1.19
N ILE A 84 -6.94 2.70 1.49
CA ILE A 84 -7.19 1.93 2.70
C ILE A 84 -5.90 1.90 3.51
N THR A 85 -5.97 2.35 4.75
CA THR A 85 -4.87 2.34 5.69
C THR A 85 -5.22 1.48 6.90
N TYR A 86 -4.21 0.94 7.56
CA TYR A 86 -4.36 0.26 8.84
C TYR A 86 -3.47 0.91 9.89
N GLY A 87 -3.79 0.70 11.14
CA GLY A 87 -3.03 1.25 12.26
C GLY A 87 -3.86 1.22 13.54
N ALA A 88 -3.40 1.91 14.57
CA ALA A 88 -4.13 2.11 15.80
C ALA A 88 -4.50 3.57 15.99
N ASN A 89 -5.57 3.85 16.72
CA ASN A 89 -5.91 5.19 17.21
C ASN A 89 -5.30 5.45 18.59
N ALA A 90 -5.21 4.41 19.41
CA ALA A 90 -4.57 4.50 20.73
C ALA A 90 -3.05 4.51 20.59
N ALA A 91 -2.38 5.42 21.30
CA ALA A 91 -0.92 5.58 21.26
C ALA A 91 -0.15 4.32 21.71
N ASP A 92 -0.77 3.48 22.52
CA ASP A 92 -0.22 2.20 22.97
C ASP A 92 -0.63 1.01 22.09
N ALA A 93 -1.37 1.26 21.00
CA ALA A 93 -1.95 0.29 20.08
C ALA A 93 -2.90 -0.73 20.77
N SER A 94 -3.52 -0.37 21.88
CA SER A 94 -4.45 -1.23 22.65
C SER A 94 -5.75 -1.54 21.90
N ASP A 95 -6.12 -0.72 20.91
CA ASP A 95 -7.28 -0.89 20.03
C ASP A 95 -6.96 -1.71 18.76
N ALA A 96 -5.71 -2.11 18.57
CA ALA A 96 -5.31 -2.95 17.45
C ALA A 96 -5.49 -4.45 17.77
N PRO A 97 -5.73 -5.31 16.75
CA PRO A 97 -5.73 -6.75 16.95
C PRO A 97 -4.42 -7.23 17.58
N HIS A 98 -4.51 -8.11 18.56
CA HIS A 98 -3.38 -8.53 19.42
C HIS A 98 -2.16 -9.00 18.61
N HIS A 99 -2.37 -9.70 17.50
CA HIS A 99 -1.28 -10.28 16.70
C HIS A 99 -0.52 -9.26 15.86
N ILE A 100 -1.09 -8.06 15.57
CA ILE A 100 -0.43 -7.00 14.82
C ILE A 100 -0.08 -5.78 15.68
N ALA A 101 -0.61 -5.66 16.89
CA ALA A 101 -0.31 -4.55 17.79
C ALA A 101 1.19 -4.33 18.03
N PRO A 102 2.03 -5.38 18.18
CA PRO A 102 3.48 -5.19 18.34
C PRO A 102 4.15 -4.49 17.17
N ILE A 103 3.80 -4.84 15.92
CA ILE A 103 4.41 -4.18 14.74
C ILE A 103 3.87 -2.77 14.56
N ILE A 104 2.57 -2.53 14.80
CA ILE A 104 1.98 -1.19 14.77
C ILE A 104 2.72 -0.26 15.73
N LYS A 105 2.95 -0.71 16.95
CA LYS A 105 3.68 0.04 17.98
C LYS A 105 5.13 0.28 17.60
N ALA A 106 5.84 -0.77 17.15
CA ALA A 106 7.25 -0.69 16.78
C ALA A 106 7.51 0.23 15.58
N THR A 107 6.57 0.32 14.64
CA THR A 107 6.66 1.17 13.45
C THR A 107 5.97 2.52 13.61
N ASN A 108 5.44 2.83 14.80
CA ASN A 108 4.67 4.05 15.09
C ASN A 108 3.47 4.26 14.12
N ASN A 109 2.84 3.15 13.66
CA ASN A 109 1.69 3.21 12.76
C ASN A 109 0.41 3.59 13.50
N ILE A 110 0.42 4.78 14.10
CA ILE A 110 -0.64 5.33 14.93
C ILE A 110 -1.29 6.49 14.19
N ALA A 111 -2.61 6.57 14.20
CA ALA A 111 -3.35 7.64 13.55
C ALA A 111 -2.85 9.03 14.01
N GLY A 112 -2.62 9.92 13.04
CA GLY A 112 -2.05 11.25 13.28
C GLY A 112 -0.53 11.29 13.35
N GLN A 113 0.17 10.16 13.25
CA GLN A 113 1.63 10.12 13.15
C GLN A 113 2.09 10.08 11.68
N PRO A 114 3.27 10.65 11.34
CA PRO A 114 3.78 10.64 9.97
C PRO A 114 3.95 9.24 9.39
N GLU A 115 4.24 8.24 10.23
CA GLU A 115 4.36 6.85 9.82
C GLU A 115 3.02 6.24 9.37
N HIS A 116 1.91 6.71 9.91
CA HIS A 116 0.56 6.28 9.51
C HIS A 116 0.16 6.80 8.13
N GLU A 117 0.70 7.93 7.72
CA GLU A 117 0.37 8.55 6.45
C GLU A 117 0.74 7.66 5.24
N VAL A 118 -0.01 7.81 4.15
CA VAL A 118 0.33 7.23 2.85
C VAL A 118 1.68 7.78 2.39
N VAL A 119 2.51 6.93 1.77
CA VAL A 119 3.80 7.37 1.21
C VAL A 119 3.61 8.55 0.25
N ASP A 120 4.51 9.54 0.31
CA ASP A 120 4.34 10.82 -0.37
C ASP A 120 4.07 10.69 -1.88
N ALA A 121 4.70 9.71 -2.52
CA ALA A 121 4.55 9.46 -3.95
C ALA A 121 3.15 8.96 -4.37
N LEU A 122 2.31 8.54 -3.40
CA LEU A 122 0.98 7.97 -3.63
C LEU A 122 -0.13 8.69 -2.85
N LYS A 123 0.13 9.88 -2.31
CA LYS A 123 -0.88 10.61 -1.53
C LYS A 123 -2.18 10.82 -2.31
N PRO A 124 -3.33 10.71 -1.64
CA PRO A 124 -4.63 11.04 -2.22
C PRO A 124 -4.65 12.44 -2.79
N GLY A 125 -5.31 12.61 -3.92
CA GLY A 125 -5.57 13.90 -4.53
C GLY A 125 -6.99 14.40 -4.25
N PRO A 126 -7.32 15.62 -4.72
CA PRO A 126 -8.70 16.14 -4.61
C PRO A 126 -9.70 15.19 -5.28
N GLY A 127 -10.74 14.80 -4.54
CA GLY A 127 -11.81 13.92 -5.03
C GLY A 127 -11.56 12.42 -4.86
N ASP A 128 -10.39 12.01 -4.37
CA ASP A 128 -10.13 10.64 -3.96
C ASP A 128 -10.78 10.33 -2.58
N LEU A 129 -10.96 9.05 -2.26
CA LEU A 129 -11.63 8.57 -1.05
C LEU A 129 -10.67 7.84 -0.11
#